data_999d9999d0048964c7892bece634ca2b
#
_entry.id   999d9999d0048964c7892bece634ca2b
#
_cell.length_a   1.000
_cell.length_b   1.000
_cell.length_c   1.000
_cell.angle_alpha   90.00
_cell.angle_beta   90.00
_cell.angle_gamma   90.00
#
_symmetry.space_group_name_H-M   'P 1'
#
loop_
_entity.id
_entity.type
_entity.pdbx_description
1 polymer ?
#
loop_
_entity_poly.entity_id
_entity_poly.type
_entity_poly.pdbx_seq_one_letter_code
_entity_poly.pdbx_strand_id
1 'polypeptide(L)'
;MQIGGGNAESETLLNFLDLPHGSTFRRSTFSRIQTAIRTEIKNISDESMINSRNEEIKATIGERMFANFLEKKIHPKDVKLTVSYDMGWNKRSSGHKYDSISGHGFVLGGIHKKILNHKCLSKCCTICDKPQGETNEQKTPPHECPKNHNGSSKSMETEAIFRMVKEGFYEHGYSISTIISDDDSTMKANLKHSLKEKIEAGLMREEDWPRTKNKVKKKDNGRLPLDIEEPKFLADFNHRVKTVGKRFYELATAPRKTSEVDSSLARRMKLNWGTMMKQVRHMQWEKEEDKIKEKILAPVEHLFGNHKHCGNWCYILKARREKK
;
A
#
# COMPACT_ATOMS: atom_id res chain seq x y z
N MET A 1 -4.86 15.58 -2.09
CA MET A 1 -3.52 16.18 -2.26
C MET A 1 -3.54 17.58 -1.67
N GLN A 2 -3.00 17.78 -0.48
CA GLN A 2 -2.69 19.14 -0.02
C GLN A 2 -1.44 19.55 -0.79
N ILE A 3 -1.59 20.36 -1.82
CA ILE A 3 -0.49 21.15 -2.33
C ILE A 3 -0.16 22.09 -1.18
N GLY A 4 0.99 21.87 -0.54
CA GLY A 4 1.38 22.60 0.65
C GLY A 4 1.44 24.11 0.37
N GLY A 5 0.79 24.87 1.21
CA GLY A 5 0.72 26.31 1.17
C GLY A 5 -0.74 26.79 1.11
N GLY A 6 -1.22 27.38 2.19
CA GLY A 6 -2.46 28.16 2.21
C GLY A 6 -2.28 29.52 1.57
N ASN A 7 -3.30 30.37 1.66
CA ASN A 7 -3.24 31.73 1.12
C ASN A 7 -2.07 32.54 1.72
N ALA A 8 -1.81 32.39 3.01
CA ALA A 8 -0.73 33.11 3.71
C ALA A 8 0.67 32.70 3.22
N GLU A 9 0.90 31.41 3.00
CA GLU A 9 2.18 30.91 2.46
C GLU A 9 2.38 31.35 1.00
N SER A 10 1.29 31.39 0.22
CA SER A 10 1.33 31.89 -1.15
C SER A 10 1.64 33.39 -1.20
N GLU A 11 1.03 34.19 -0.33
CA GLU A 11 1.34 35.62 -0.17
C GLU A 11 2.80 35.82 0.26
N THR A 12 3.29 35.00 1.20
CA THR A 12 4.69 35.05 1.64
C THR A 12 5.65 34.75 0.49
N LEU A 13 5.34 33.73 -0.34
CA LEU A 13 6.15 33.40 -1.50
C LEU A 13 6.14 34.52 -2.56
N LEU A 14 4.98 35.12 -2.84
CA LEU A 14 4.87 36.21 -3.79
C LEU A 14 5.62 37.48 -3.32
N ASN A 15 5.55 37.75 -2.01
CA ASN A 15 6.33 38.83 -1.38
C ASN A 15 7.84 38.54 -1.51
N PHE A 16 8.26 37.29 -1.26
CA PHE A 16 9.68 36.90 -1.39
C PHE A 16 10.20 37.04 -2.84
N LEU A 17 9.32 36.76 -3.82
CA LEU A 17 9.65 36.89 -5.24
C LEU A 17 9.43 38.30 -5.80
N ASP A 18 9.08 39.27 -4.96
CA ASP A 18 8.76 40.65 -5.33
C ASP A 18 7.73 40.75 -6.49
N LEU A 19 6.75 39.82 -6.46
CA LEU A 19 5.70 39.79 -7.46
C LEU A 19 4.49 40.59 -6.99
N PRO A 20 3.86 41.41 -7.85
CA PRO A 20 2.67 42.18 -7.48
C PRO A 20 1.50 41.23 -7.18
N HIS A 21 0.96 41.28 -5.97
CA HIS A 21 -0.10 40.41 -5.53
C HIS A 21 -1.34 41.14 -4.99
N GLY A 22 -1.37 42.40 -4.90
CA GLY A 22 -2.47 43.30 -4.52
C GLY A 22 -3.86 42.69 -4.28
N SER A 23 -4.91 43.44 -4.52
CA SER A 23 -6.32 42.99 -4.33
C SER A 23 -6.74 41.78 -5.16
N THR A 24 -5.94 41.35 -6.11
CA THR A 24 -6.18 40.16 -6.97
C THR A 24 -6.05 38.82 -6.19
N PHE A 25 -5.28 38.83 -5.10
CA PHE A 25 -5.06 37.61 -4.28
C PHE A 25 -5.97 37.54 -3.06
N ARG A 26 -7.22 38.03 -3.20
CA ARG A 26 -8.22 37.89 -2.13
C ARG A 26 -8.44 36.39 -1.81
N ARG A 27 -8.67 36.09 -0.54
CA ARG A 27 -8.96 34.74 -0.05
C ARG A 27 -10.01 34.01 -0.87
N SER A 28 -11.03 34.72 -1.36
CA SER A 28 -12.08 34.18 -2.24
C SER A 28 -11.56 33.76 -3.61
N THR A 29 -10.69 34.56 -4.22
CA THR A 29 -10.04 34.25 -5.52
C THR A 29 -9.09 33.07 -5.37
N PHE A 30 -8.26 33.05 -4.32
CA PHE A 30 -7.40 31.92 -4.01
C PHE A 30 -8.21 30.63 -3.84
N SER A 31 -9.27 30.64 -3.04
CA SER A 31 -10.13 29.49 -2.83
C SER A 31 -10.77 28.99 -4.12
N ARG A 32 -11.23 29.89 -5.00
CA ARG A 32 -11.80 29.53 -6.29
C ARG A 32 -10.79 28.86 -7.21
N ILE A 33 -9.58 29.42 -7.31
CA ILE A 33 -8.49 28.86 -8.11
C ILE A 33 -8.09 27.50 -7.54
N GLN A 34 -7.92 27.41 -6.23
CA GLN A 34 -7.58 26.16 -5.55
C GLN A 34 -8.63 25.07 -5.82
N THR A 35 -9.91 25.42 -5.81
CA THR A 35 -11.01 24.47 -6.10
C THR A 35 -10.96 24.01 -7.55
N ALA A 36 -10.79 24.93 -8.51
CA ALA A 36 -10.66 24.59 -9.92
C ALA A 36 -9.46 23.65 -10.19
N ILE A 37 -8.29 24.01 -9.68
CA ILE A 37 -7.08 23.18 -9.83
C ILE A 37 -7.28 21.80 -9.17
N ARG A 38 -7.92 21.74 -7.99
CA ARG A 38 -8.20 20.47 -7.30
C ARG A 38 -9.10 19.56 -8.13
N THR A 39 -10.10 20.13 -8.78
CA THR A 39 -11.02 19.38 -9.66
C THR A 39 -10.28 18.78 -10.84
N GLU A 40 -9.45 19.59 -11.52
CA GLU A 40 -8.65 19.10 -12.65
C GLU A 40 -7.63 18.04 -12.25
N ILE A 41 -6.91 18.25 -11.14
CA ILE A 41 -5.98 17.23 -10.62
C ILE A 41 -6.73 15.93 -10.31
N LYS A 42 -7.94 16.01 -9.76
CA LYS A 42 -8.75 14.82 -9.49
C LYS A 42 -9.12 14.10 -10.79
N ASN A 43 -9.60 14.83 -11.80
CA ASN A 43 -9.98 14.25 -13.10
C ASN A 43 -8.79 13.55 -13.76
N ILE A 44 -7.64 14.20 -13.83
CA ILE A 44 -6.40 13.64 -14.39
C ILE A 44 -5.96 12.40 -13.60
N SER A 45 -6.05 12.45 -12.28
CA SER A 45 -5.70 11.31 -11.41
C SER A 45 -6.63 10.12 -11.64
N ASP A 46 -7.93 10.36 -11.73
CA ASP A 46 -8.93 9.32 -11.95
C ASP A 46 -8.75 8.67 -13.32
N GLU A 47 -8.53 9.46 -14.38
CA GLU A 47 -8.21 8.97 -15.72
C GLU A 47 -6.92 8.15 -15.75
N SER A 48 -5.87 8.65 -15.11
CA SER A 48 -4.58 7.94 -14.98
C SER A 48 -4.74 6.59 -14.28
N MET A 49 -5.56 6.51 -13.22
CA MET A 49 -5.84 5.26 -12.53
C MET A 49 -6.67 4.29 -13.38
N ILE A 50 -7.64 4.79 -14.17
CA ILE A 50 -8.41 3.97 -15.12
C ILE A 50 -7.46 3.34 -16.14
N ASN A 51 -6.59 4.13 -16.74
CA ASN A 51 -5.62 3.66 -17.74
C ASN A 51 -4.64 2.64 -17.11
N SER A 52 -4.16 2.91 -15.91
CA SER A 52 -3.27 2.00 -15.17
C SER A 52 -3.94 0.66 -14.86
N ARG A 53 -5.22 0.68 -14.46
CA ARG A 53 -6.01 -0.55 -14.22
C ARG A 53 -6.16 -1.36 -15.50
N ASN A 54 -6.54 -0.71 -16.60
CA ASN A 54 -6.73 -1.38 -17.87
C ASN A 54 -5.44 -2.04 -18.37
N GLU A 55 -4.30 -1.36 -18.26
CA GLU A 55 -2.99 -1.93 -18.60
C GLU A 55 -2.65 -3.14 -17.73
N GLU A 56 -2.84 -3.03 -16.41
CA GLU A 56 -2.53 -4.11 -15.47
C GLU A 56 -3.43 -5.33 -15.69
N ILE A 57 -4.73 -5.12 -15.91
CA ILE A 57 -5.70 -6.18 -16.23
C ILE A 57 -5.33 -6.84 -17.54
N LYS A 58 -5.11 -6.05 -18.59
CA LYS A 58 -4.71 -6.56 -19.92
C LYS A 58 -3.45 -7.42 -19.84
N ALA A 59 -2.45 -6.98 -19.07
CA ALA A 59 -1.22 -7.74 -18.86
C ALA A 59 -1.44 -9.04 -18.06
N THR A 60 -2.46 -9.05 -17.17
CA THR A 60 -2.77 -10.22 -16.33
C THR A 60 -3.56 -11.29 -17.08
N ILE A 61 -4.62 -10.91 -17.82
CA ILE A 61 -5.52 -11.88 -18.47
C ILE A 61 -5.27 -12.05 -19.98
N GLY A 62 -4.41 -11.24 -20.56
CA GLY A 62 -4.09 -11.26 -21.98
C GLY A 62 -5.11 -10.47 -22.83
N GLU A 63 -4.67 -10.09 -24.03
CA GLU A 63 -5.41 -9.19 -24.91
C GLU A 63 -6.79 -9.74 -25.35
N ARG A 64 -6.85 -11.03 -25.65
CA ARG A 64 -8.09 -11.68 -26.06
C ARG A 64 -9.17 -11.65 -24.96
N MET A 65 -8.79 -11.92 -23.72
CA MET A 65 -9.71 -11.89 -22.58
C MET A 65 -10.04 -10.46 -22.17
N PHE A 66 -9.13 -9.51 -22.39
CA PHE A 66 -9.37 -8.11 -22.08
C PHE A 66 -10.53 -7.50 -22.87
N ALA A 67 -10.74 -7.90 -24.13
CA ALA A 67 -11.93 -7.49 -24.90
C ALA A 67 -13.23 -7.93 -24.20
N ASN A 68 -13.29 -9.17 -23.72
CA ASN A 68 -14.43 -9.68 -22.96
C ASN A 68 -14.60 -8.98 -21.61
N PHE A 69 -13.50 -8.56 -20.98
CA PHE A 69 -13.53 -7.77 -19.75
C PHE A 69 -14.19 -6.40 -19.96
N LEU A 70 -13.82 -5.69 -21.02
CA LEU A 70 -14.43 -4.39 -21.34
C LEU A 70 -15.94 -4.49 -21.60
N GLU A 71 -16.39 -5.61 -22.17
CA GLU A 71 -17.80 -5.92 -22.37
C GLU A 71 -18.49 -6.46 -21.10
N LYS A 72 -17.83 -6.47 -19.96
CA LYS A 72 -18.31 -7.01 -18.67
C LYS A 72 -18.80 -8.47 -18.74
N LYS A 73 -18.17 -9.28 -19.60
CA LYS A 73 -18.47 -10.71 -19.78
C LYS A 73 -17.66 -11.62 -18.84
N ILE A 74 -16.65 -11.07 -18.16
CA ILE A 74 -15.79 -11.80 -17.23
C ILE A 74 -16.18 -11.42 -15.79
N HIS A 75 -16.29 -12.43 -14.93
CA HIS A 75 -16.56 -12.17 -13.52
C HIS A 75 -15.29 -11.66 -12.82
N PRO A 76 -15.38 -10.68 -11.88
CA PRO A 76 -14.21 -10.13 -11.18
C PRO A 76 -13.31 -11.16 -10.51
N LYS A 77 -13.83 -12.28 -10.03
CA LYS A 77 -13.06 -13.37 -9.43
C LYS A 77 -12.08 -14.04 -10.39
N ASP A 78 -12.35 -13.94 -11.70
CA ASP A 78 -11.52 -14.53 -12.74
C ASP A 78 -10.38 -13.58 -13.17
N VAL A 79 -10.44 -12.29 -12.74
CA VAL A 79 -9.43 -11.27 -12.97
C VAL A 79 -8.64 -11.05 -11.68
N LYS A 80 -7.63 -11.90 -11.42
CA LYS A 80 -6.87 -11.94 -10.17
C LYS A 80 -5.59 -11.12 -10.26
N LEU A 81 -5.55 -9.97 -9.59
CA LEU A 81 -4.39 -9.09 -9.56
C LEU A 81 -3.51 -9.36 -8.34
N THR A 82 -2.20 -9.26 -8.54
CA THR A 82 -1.22 -9.08 -7.47
C THR A 82 -0.93 -7.61 -7.31
N VAL A 83 -1.00 -7.09 -6.10
CA VAL A 83 -0.81 -5.67 -5.84
C VAL A 83 0.18 -5.43 -4.71
N SER A 84 0.82 -4.26 -4.74
CA SER A 84 1.56 -3.72 -3.61
C SER A 84 0.73 -2.66 -2.93
N TYR A 85 0.69 -2.67 -1.59
CA TYR A 85 -0.07 -1.72 -0.79
C TYR A 85 0.85 -1.03 0.22
N ASP A 86 0.70 0.29 0.33
CA ASP A 86 1.39 1.12 1.33
C ASP A 86 0.49 2.27 1.78
N MET A 87 0.73 2.76 3.00
CA MET A 87 0.01 3.88 3.58
C MET A 87 0.95 5.04 3.91
N GLY A 88 0.76 6.17 3.24
CA GLY A 88 1.42 7.42 3.54
C GLY A 88 0.68 8.20 4.63
N TRP A 89 1.40 8.65 5.66
CA TRP A 89 0.85 9.42 6.77
C TRP A 89 1.17 10.90 6.65
N ASN A 90 0.19 11.77 6.94
CA ASN A 90 0.40 13.22 6.94
C ASN A 90 1.43 13.64 8.01
N LYS A 91 1.39 13.00 9.19
CA LYS A 91 2.36 13.20 10.26
C LYS A 91 3.16 11.93 10.47
N ARG A 92 4.50 12.03 10.41
CA ARG A 92 5.37 10.91 10.75
C ARG A 92 5.24 10.57 12.23
N SER A 93 5.03 9.29 12.52
CA SER A 93 5.04 8.78 13.88
C SER A 93 6.43 8.91 14.51
N SER A 94 6.48 9.27 15.79
CA SER A 94 7.70 9.22 16.60
C SER A 94 8.05 7.81 17.11
N GLY A 95 7.53 6.78 16.46
CA GLY A 95 7.78 5.36 16.79
C GLY A 95 6.74 4.71 17.70
N HIS A 96 6.09 5.45 18.59
CA HIS A 96 5.11 4.90 19.55
C HIS A 96 3.73 5.54 19.49
N LYS A 97 3.57 6.67 18.80
CA LYS A 97 2.29 7.38 18.71
C LYS A 97 1.76 7.38 17.28
N TYR A 98 0.63 6.70 17.08
CA TYR A 98 -0.13 6.72 15.83
C TYR A 98 -1.15 7.87 15.89
N ASP A 99 -0.68 9.12 15.83
CA ASP A 99 -1.48 10.33 16.01
C ASP A 99 -1.75 11.10 14.72
N SER A 100 -1.46 10.52 13.56
CA SER A 100 -1.78 11.14 12.28
C SER A 100 -3.28 11.35 12.13
N ILE A 101 -3.67 12.55 11.73
CA ILE A 101 -5.07 12.94 11.52
C ILE A 101 -5.60 12.39 10.20
N SER A 102 -4.72 12.22 9.21
CA SER A 102 -5.07 11.68 7.90
C SER A 102 -3.99 10.77 7.36
N GLY A 103 -4.39 9.88 6.46
CA GLY A 103 -3.50 8.97 5.77
C GLY A 103 -3.99 8.71 4.35
N HIS A 104 -3.06 8.34 3.48
CA HIS A 104 -3.27 8.07 2.06
C HIS A 104 -2.84 6.65 1.75
N GLY A 105 -3.78 5.76 1.49
CA GLY A 105 -3.52 4.40 1.04
C GLY A 105 -3.42 4.32 -0.47
N PHE A 106 -2.43 3.59 -0.99
CA PHE A 106 -2.20 3.38 -2.41
C PHE A 106 -2.09 1.90 -2.71
N VAL A 107 -2.76 1.48 -3.78
CA VAL A 107 -2.61 0.15 -4.38
C VAL A 107 -1.91 0.29 -5.72
N LEU A 108 -0.76 -0.38 -5.86
CA LEU A 108 0.03 -0.41 -7.09
C LEU A 108 -0.07 -1.80 -7.73
N GLY A 109 -0.16 -1.84 -9.05
CA GLY A 109 -0.14 -3.07 -9.82
C GLY A 109 1.16 -3.84 -9.68
N GLY A 110 1.07 -5.15 -9.65
CA GLY A 110 2.23 -6.04 -9.51
C GLY A 110 3.13 -6.05 -10.74
N ILE A 111 2.58 -5.82 -11.92
CA ILE A 111 3.30 -5.87 -13.21
C ILE A 111 3.85 -4.49 -13.56
N HIS A 112 2.98 -3.50 -13.77
CA HIS A 112 3.39 -2.18 -14.27
C HIS A 112 3.84 -1.21 -13.18
N LYS A 113 3.59 -1.53 -11.89
CA LYS A 113 3.97 -0.68 -10.74
C LYS A 113 3.30 0.72 -10.77
N LYS A 114 2.17 0.83 -11.45
CA LYS A 114 1.36 2.05 -11.51
C LYS A 114 0.27 2.01 -10.44
N ILE A 115 -0.22 3.19 -10.03
CA ILE A 115 -1.30 3.30 -9.05
C ILE A 115 -2.62 2.84 -9.69
N LEU A 116 -3.24 1.83 -9.09
CA LEU A 116 -4.53 1.30 -9.52
C LEU A 116 -5.69 1.91 -8.74
N ASN A 117 -5.48 2.21 -7.47
CA ASN A 117 -6.47 2.82 -6.60
C ASN A 117 -5.81 3.61 -5.48
N HIS A 118 -6.55 4.59 -4.96
CA HIS A 118 -6.10 5.47 -3.89
C HIS A 118 -7.24 5.82 -2.96
N LYS A 119 -6.98 5.83 -1.65
CA LYS A 119 -7.93 6.28 -0.62
C LYS A 119 -7.27 7.26 0.35
N CYS A 120 -7.92 8.38 0.54
CA CYS A 120 -7.60 9.31 1.61
C CYS A 120 -8.59 9.11 2.76
N LEU A 121 -8.07 8.82 3.95
CA LEU A 121 -8.85 8.75 5.18
C LEU A 121 -8.47 9.89 6.12
N SER A 122 -9.47 10.51 6.73
CA SER A 122 -9.30 11.63 7.64
C SER A 122 -10.23 11.51 8.85
N LYS A 123 -9.70 11.87 10.01
CA LYS A 123 -10.44 11.95 11.29
C LYS A 123 -10.97 13.34 11.59
N CYS A 124 -10.56 14.35 10.83
CA CYS A 124 -10.93 15.73 11.12
C CYS A 124 -11.60 16.41 9.93
N CYS A 125 -12.41 17.39 10.27
CA CYS A 125 -13.02 18.32 9.33
C CYS A 125 -13.00 19.72 9.95
N THR A 126 -12.34 20.66 9.30
CA THR A 126 -12.23 22.04 9.79
C THR A 126 -13.58 22.76 9.94
N ILE A 127 -14.63 22.26 9.30
CA ILE A 127 -16.00 22.79 9.40
C ILE A 127 -16.73 22.13 10.58
N CYS A 128 -16.70 20.79 10.66
CA CYS A 128 -17.37 20.03 11.73
C CYS A 128 -16.72 20.19 13.10
N ASP A 129 -15.39 20.33 13.13
CA ASP A 129 -14.62 20.32 14.35
C ASP A 129 -14.41 21.74 14.93
N LYS A 130 -15.06 22.77 14.35
CA LYS A 130 -15.09 24.11 14.97
C LYS A 130 -15.85 24.06 16.28
N PRO A 131 -15.34 24.68 17.37
CA PRO A 131 -16.11 24.83 18.60
C PRO A 131 -17.43 25.53 18.28
N GLN A 132 -18.53 24.88 18.58
CA GLN A 132 -19.84 25.53 18.53
C GLN A 132 -19.88 26.49 19.72
N GLY A 133 -19.97 27.80 19.46
CA GLY A 133 -20.19 28.77 20.52
C GLY A 133 -21.47 28.43 21.27
N GLU A 134 -21.55 28.76 22.57
CA GLU A 134 -22.65 28.43 23.49
C GLU A 134 -24.00 29.03 23.13
N THR A 135 -24.12 29.70 22.00
CA THR A 135 -25.36 30.35 21.53
C THR A 135 -25.92 29.65 20.31
N ASN A 136 -27.00 28.89 20.55
CA ASN A 136 -28.05 28.48 19.63
C ASN A 136 -27.69 27.88 18.25
N GLU A 137 -28.06 26.60 18.10
CA GLU A 137 -28.54 25.92 16.87
C GLU A 137 -27.96 26.34 15.50
N GLN A 138 -26.69 26.72 15.42
CA GLN A 138 -26.07 26.82 14.10
C GLN A 138 -25.74 25.41 13.59
N LYS A 139 -26.72 24.82 12.87
CA LYS A 139 -26.50 23.60 12.09
C LYS A 139 -25.29 23.80 11.20
N THR A 140 -24.32 22.90 11.32
CA THR A 140 -23.16 22.87 10.42
C THR A 140 -23.63 22.98 8.97
N PRO A 141 -23.17 23.96 8.19
CA PRO A 141 -23.62 24.12 6.82
C PRO A 141 -23.36 22.87 6.00
N PRO A 142 -24.22 22.52 5.04
CA PRO A 142 -23.97 21.42 4.12
C PRO A 142 -22.60 21.59 3.45
N HIS A 143 -21.75 20.59 3.54
CA HIS A 143 -20.42 20.60 2.94
C HIS A 143 -19.94 19.19 2.61
N GLU A 144 -19.01 19.09 1.68
CA GLU A 144 -18.29 17.85 1.37
C GLU A 144 -17.31 17.56 2.51
N CYS A 145 -17.74 16.69 3.45
CA CYS A 145 -16.99 16.46 4.68
C CYS A 145 -15.80 15.52 4.46
N PRO A 146 -14.56 15.96 4.72
CA PRO A 146 -13.39 15.10 4.59
C PRO A 146 -13.29 14.07 5.73
N LYS A 147 -14.05 14.21 6.82
CA LYS A 147 -14.06 13.28 7.94
C LYS A 147 -14.79 12.00 7.56
N ASN A 148 -14.05 10.96 7.26
CA ASN A 148 -14.55 9.69 6.75
C ASN A 148 -14.01 8.47 7.52
N HIS A 149 -13.35 8.72 8.67
CA HIS A 149 -12.84 7.68 9.57
C HIS A 149 -12.97 8.10 11.02
N ASN A 150 -13.49 7.22 11.88
CA ASN A 150 -13.70 7.49 13.30
C ASN A 150 -12.77 6.68 14.22
N GLY A 151 -11.92 5.82 13.66
CA GLY A 151 -11.03 4.95 14.40
C GLY A 151 -9.65 5.56 14.68
N SER A 152 -8.74 4.73 15.11
CA SER A 152 -7.32 5.10 15.29
C SER A 152 -6.63 5.31 13.95
N SER A 153 -5.47 5.98 13.94
CA SER A 153 -4.68 6.10 12.71
C SER A 153 -4.26 4.72 12.18
N LYS A 154 -3.98 3.77 13.07
CA LYS A 154 -3.64 2.40 12.67
C LYS A 154 -4.80 1.68 11.97
N SER A 155 -6.05 1.92 12.40
CA SER A 155 -7.22 1.32 11.74
C SER A 155 -7.54 1.92 10.37
N MET A 156 -7.03 3.14 10.05
CA MET A 156 -7.15 3.70 8.71
C MET A 156 -6.49 2.83 7.64
N GLU A 157 -5.35 2.23 7.96
CA GLU A 157 -4.62 1.36 7.03
C GLU A 157 -5.47 0.17 6.59
N THR A 158 -6.06 -0.52 7.56
CA THR A 158 -6.96 -1.64 7.29
C THR A 158 -8.23 -1.20 6.56
N GLU A 159 -8.82 -0.07 6.93
CA GLU A 159 -10.03 0.44 6.29
C GLU A 159 -9.76 0.90 4.85
N ALA A 160 -8.60 1.52 4.58
CA ALA A 160 -8.24 1.95 3.24
C ALA A 160 -8.10 0.74 2.28
N ILE A 161 -7.32 -0.26 2.67
CA ILE A 161 -7.17 -1.46 1.83
C ILE A 161 -8.48 -2.23 1.68
N PHE A 162 -9.30 -2.30 2.74
CA PHE A 162 -10.61 -2.94 2.69
C PHE A 162 -11.52 -2.28 1.64
N ARG A 163 -11.60 -0.93 1.65
CA ARG A 163 -12.39 -0.17 0.66
C ARG A 163 -11.88 -0.42 -0.75
N MET A 164 -10.56 -0.43 -0.96
CA MET A 164 -9.96 -0.66 -2.27
C MET A 164 -10.15 -2.10 -2.79
N VAL A 165 -10.14 -3.10 -1.90
CA VAL A 165 -10.50 -4.49 -2.26
C VAL A 165 -11.94 -4.57 -2.71
N LYS A 166 -12.87 -3.94 -1.96
CA LYS A 166 -14.29 -3.88 -2.30
C LYS A 166 -14.53 -3.19 -3.65
N GLU A 167 -13.96 -2.01 -3.85
CA GLU A 167 -14.08 -1.25 -5.10
C GLU A 167 -13.48 -1.98 -6.29
N GLY A 168 -12.32 -2.62 -6.11
CA GLY A 168 -11.72 -3.48 -7.13
C GLY A 168 -12.72 -4.51 -7.66
N PHE A 169 -13.41 -5.16 -6.73
CA PHE A 169 -14.38 -6.21 -7.07
C PHE A 169 -15.67 -5.67 -7.65
N TYR A 170 -16.33 -4.73 -6.97
CA TYR A 170 -17.69 -4.29 -7.34
C TYR A 170 -17.72 -3.18 -8.39
N GLU A 171 -16.73 -2.31 -8.41
CA GLU A 171 -16.74 -1.13 -9.28
C GLU A 171 -15.80 -1.26 -10.46
N HIS A 172 -14.66 -1.95 -10.26
CA HIS A 172 -13.59 -1.99 -11.25
C HIS A 172 -13.42 -3.35 -11.95
N GLY A 173 -14.13 -4.39 -11.50
CA GLY A 173 -14.20 -5.67 -12.19
C GLY A 173 -12.99 -6.58 -11.98
N TYR A 174 -12.20 -6.43 -10.92
CA TYR A 174 -11.08 -7.31 -10.59
C TYR A 174 -11.04 -7.71 -9.12
N SER A 175 -10.47 -8.86 -8.84
CA SER A 175 -10.16 -9.34 -7.50
C SER A 175 -8.69 -9.12 -7.17
N ILE A 176 -8.39 -8.76 -5.92
CA ILE A 176 -7.02 -8.76 -5.42
C ILE A 176 -6.72 -10.14 -4.83
N SER A 177 -5.87 -10.91 -5.49
CA SER A 177 -5.47 -12.25 -5.03
C SER A 177 -4.26 -12.24 -4.11
N THR A 178 -3.39 -11.25 -4.27
CA THR A 178 -2.16 -11.15 -3.49
C THR A 178 -1.87 -9.70 -3.13
N ILE A 179 -1.61 -9.44 -1.86
CA ILE A 179 -1.20 -8.12 -1.34
C ILE A 179 0.24 -8.22 -0.86
N ILE A 180 1.11 -7.40 -1.43
CA ILE A 180 2.49 -7.21 -0.99
C ILE A 180 2.51 -5.93 -0.15
N SER A 181 2.81 -6.04 1.14
CA SER A 181 2.83 -4.91 2.07
C SER A 181 3.93 -5.06 3.11
N ASP A 182 4.10 -4.05 3.93
CA ASP A 182 4.88 -4.18 5.15
C ASP A 182 4.37 -5.36 5.98
N ASP A 183 5.30 -6.06 6.66
CA ASP A 183 4.98 -7.29 7.41
C ASP A 183 4.24 -6.98 8.72
N ASP A 184 3.18 -6.16 8.66
CA ASP A 184 2.30 -5.89 9.79
C ASP A 184 1.25 -6.99 9.93
N SER A 185 1.48 -7.87 10.91
CA SER A 185 0.54 -8.94 11.27
C SER A 185 -0.83 -8.40 11.69
N THR A 186 -0.89 -7.19 12.24
CA THR A 186 -2.13 -6.56 12.69
C THR A 186 -3.03 -6.16 11.52
N MET A 187 -2.45 -5.58 10.47
CA MET A 187 -3.19 -5.23 9.26
C MET A 187 -3.77 -6.50 8.61
N LYS A 188 -2.97 -7.55 8.49
CA LYS A 188 -3.41 -8.86 7.96
C LYS A 188 -4.58 -9.44 8.75
N ALA A 189 -4.45 -9.50 10.08
CA ALA A 189 -5.49 -10.04 10.96
C ALA A 189 -6.77 -9.21 10.89
N ASN A 190 -6.66 -7.88 10.94
CA ASN A 190 -7.79 -6.97 10.89
C ASN A 190 -8.50 -7.02 9.53
N LEU A 191 -7.78 -7.14 8.41
CA LEU A 191 -8.39 -7.26 7.10
C LEU A 191 -9.18 -8.58 6.99
N LYS A 192 -8.60 -9.69 7.43
CA LYS A 192 -9.29 -10.98 7.49
C LYS A 192 -10.56 -10.92 8.33
N HIS A 193 -10.49 -10.32 9.50
CA HIS A 193 -11.63 -10.16 10.40
C HIS A 193 -12.69 -9.25 9.77
N SER A 194 -12.30 -8.09 9.25
CA SER A 194 -13.21 -7.14 8.60
C SER A 194 -13.89 -7.71 7.35
N LEU A 195 -13.17 -8.50 6.57
CA LEU A 195 -13.76 -9.23 5.45
C LEU A 195 -14.81 -10.23 5.94
N LYS A 196 -14.51 -11.05 6.95
CA LYS A 196 -15.46 -12.02 7.53
C LYS A 196 -16.69 -11.36 8.12
N GLU A 197 -16.52 -10.36 8.99
CA GLU A 197 -17.65 -9.67 9.64
C GLU A 197 -18.60 -9.01 8.63
N LYS A 198 -18.07 -8.31 7.62
CA LYS A 198 -18.91 -7.62 6.63
C LYS A 198 -19.61 -8.58 5.68
N ILE A 199 -19.05 -9.74 5.50
CA ILE A 199 -19.63 -10.86 4.78
C ILE A 199 -20.79 -11.46 5.58
N GLU A 200 -20.56 -11.77 6.85
CA GLU A 200 -21.59 -12.30 7.76
C GLU A 200 -22.71 -11.29 7.98
N ALA A 201 -22.41 -10.00 7.98
CA ALA A 201 -23.38 -8.91 8.09
C ALA A 201 -24.13 -8.62 6.78
N GLY A 202 -23.87 -9.34 5.68
CA GLY A 202 -24.53 -9.11 4.38
C GLY A 202 -24.25 -7.76 3.73
N LEU A 203 -23.22 -7.04 4.21
CA LEU A 203 -22.82 -5.72 3.69
C LEU A 203 -22.03 -5.81 2.37
N MET A 204 -21.69 -7.01 1.94
CA MET A 204 -21.12 -7.32 0.63
C MET A 204 -22.10 -8.26 -0.07
N ARG A 205 -22.96 -7.74 -0.92
CA ARG A 205 -23.96 -8.52 -1.66
C ARG A 205 -23.48 -8.75 -3.09
N GLU A 206 -23.69 -9.96 -3.59
CA GLU A 206 -23.52 -10.31 -5.00
C GLU A 206 -24.45 -9.47 -5.92
N GLU A 207 -25.52 -8.93 -5.37
CA GLU A 207 -26.53 -8.11 -6.07
C GLU A 207 -25.99 -6.76 -6.51
N ASP A 208 -24.91 -6.26 -5.90
CA ASP A 208 -24.30 -4.96 -6.20
C ASP A 208 -23.38 -5.00 -7.43
N TRP A 209 -23.17 -6.19 -8.02
CA TRP A 209 -22.41 -6.32 -9.27
C TRP A 209 -23.33 -6.11 -10.49
N PRO A 210 -22.96 -5.30 -11.50
CA PRO A 210 -23.72 -5.17 -12.73
C PRO A 210 -23.74 -6.51 -13.47
N ARG A 211 -24.87 -7.21 -13.39
CA ARG A 211 -25.06 -8.59 -13.83
C ARG A 211 -24.82 -8.78 -15.32
N THR A 212 -23.91 -9.65 -15.65
CA THR A 212 -24.12 -10.53 -16.81
C THR A 212 -25.22 -11.54 -16.46
N LYS A 213 -26.22 -11.67 -17.33
CA LYS A 213 -27.48 -12.41 -17.12
C LYS A 213 -27.34 -13.94 -16.96
N ASN A 214 -26.38 -14.44 -16.25
CA ASN A 214 -26.28 -15.86 -15.96
C ASN A 214 -26.80 -16.13 -14.54
N LYS A 215 -28.03 -16.63 -14.47
CA LYS A 215 -28.69 -17.12 -13.26
C LYS A 215 -27.82 -18.18 -12.59
N VAL A 216 -27.08 -17.81 -11.56
CA VAL A 216 -26.55 -18.76 -10.61
C VAL A 216 -27.72 -19.27 -9.79
N LYS A 217 -27.99 -20.59 -9.89
CA LYS A 217 -29.05 -21.26 -9.14
C LYS A 217 -28.75 -21.11 -7.64
N LYS A 218 -29.65 -20.48 -6.89
CA LYS A 218 -29.70 -20.51 -5.43
C LYS A 218 -29.74 -21.98 -5.00
N LYS A 219 -28.64 -22.44 -4.37
CA LYS A 219 -28.67 -23.64 -3.52
C LYS A 219 -28.02 -23.25 -2.21
N ASP A 220 -28.75 -23.54 -1.16
CA ASP A 220 -28.40 -23.66 0.22
C ASP A 220 -28.46 -22.42 1.13
N ASN A 221 -29.49 -22.46 1.98
CA ASN A 221 -29.59 -21.95 3.35
C ASN A 221 -29.27 -20.45 3.59
N GLY A 222 -29.58 -19.55 2.70
CA GLY A 222 -29.51 -18.12 2.98
C GLY A 222 -28.08 -17.56 3.15
N ARG A 223 -27.05 -18.37 2.99
CA ARG A 223 -25.65 -17.94 2.95
C ARG A 223 -25.27 -17.65 1.52
N LEU A 224 -24.99 -16.38 1.23
CA LEU A 224 -24.40 -15.97 -0.04
C LEU A 224 -23.00 -16.59 -0.14
N PRO A 225 -22.67 -17.27 -1.25
CA PRO A 225 -21.31 -17.69 -1.49
C PRO A 225 -20.44 -16.44 -1.65
N LEU A 226 -19.40 -16.36 -0.84
CA LEU A 226 -18.41 -15.32 -0.89
C LEU A 226 -17.51 -15.51 -2.10
N ASP A 227 -17.72 -14.71 -3.09
CA ASP A 227 -16.88 -14.73 -4.29
C ASP A 227 -15.60 -13.88 -4.16
N ILE A 228 -15.42 -13.18 -3.05
CA ILE A 228 -14.13 -12.53 -2.73
C ILE A 228 -13.26 -13.49 -1.96
N GLU A 229 -12.31 -14.10 -2.65
CA GLU A 229 -11.27 -14.90 -2.03
C GLU A 229 -10.41 -14.03 -1.10
N GLU A 230 -10.04 -14.58 0.06
CA GLU A 230 -9.11 -13.90 0.96
C GLU A 230 -7.75 -13.72 0.27
N PRO A 231 -7.23 -12.47 0.16
CA PRO A 231 -5.95 -12.24 -0.47
C PRO A 231 -4.80 -12.93 0.26
N LYS A 232 -3.84 -13.46 -0.48
CA LYS A 232 -2.55 -13.88 0.08
C LYS A 232 -1.74 -12.65 0.46
N PHE A 233 -1.15 -12.66 1.66
CA PHE A 233 -0.27 -11.59 2.10
C PHE A 233 1.19 -12.00 1.95
N LEU A 234 1.94 -11.19 1.23
CA LEU A 234 3.38 -11.32 1.09
C LEU A 234 4.06 -10.11 1.72
N ALA A 235 5.14 -10.34 2.43
CA ALA A 235 5.94 -9.26 2.99
C ALA A 235 6.71 -8.53 1.88
N ASP A 236 6.78 -7.21 1.95
CA ASP A 236 7.65 -6.43 1.08
C ASP A 236 9.10 -6.87 1.25
N PHE A 237 9.75 -7.12 0.13
CA PHE A 237 11.12 -7.61 0.10
C PHE A 237 12.10 -6.65 0.78
N ASN A 238 12.01 -5.35 0.49
CA ASN A 238 12.93 -4.37 1.06
C ASN A 238 12.69 -4.19 2.56
N HIS A 239 11.44 -4.28 2.99
CA HIS A 239 11.07 -4.25 4.40
C HIS A 239 11.68 -5.44 5.14
N ARG A 240 11.55 -6.65 4.59
CA ARG A 240 12.17 -7.86 5.16
C ARG A 240 13.69 -7.76 5.24
N VAL A 241 14.34 -7.27 4.19
CA VAL A 241 15.80 -7.05 4.20
C VAL A 241 16.20 -6.09 5.32
N LYS A 242 15.47 -4.99 5.49
CA LYS A 242 15.72 -4.02 6.57
C LYS A 242 15.49 -4.63 7.96
N THR A 243 14.39 -5.37 8.13
CA THR A 243 14.01 -5.98 9.42
C THR A 243 15.05 -7.00 9.88
N VAL A 244 15.45 -7.92 9.01
CA VAL A 244 16.51 -8.89 9.33
C VAL A 244 17.84 -8.17 9.58
N GLY A 245 18.16 -7.15 8.77
CA GLY A 245 19.35 -6.35 8.97
C GLY A 245 19.38 -5.63 10.33
N LYS A 246 18.22 -5.18 10.83
CA LYS A 246 18.07 -4.60 12.18
C LYS A 246 18.36 -5.64 13.26
N ARG A 247 17.89 -6.88 13.10
CA ARG A 247 18.14 -7.97 14.06
C ARG A 247 19.63 -8.26 14.25
N PHE A 248 20.44 -8.15 13.20
CA PHE A 248 21.89 -8.29 13.33
C PHE A 248 22.50 -7.23 14.26
N TYR A 249 22.02 -5.99 14.23
CA TYR A 249 22.48 -4.96 15.17
C TYR A 249 21.95 -5.17 16.60
N GLU A 250 20.75 -5.69 16.74
CA GLU A 250 20.21 -6.08 18.06
C GLU A 250 21.08 -7.16 18.70
N LEU A 251 21.60 -8.13 17.93
CA LEU A 251 22.57 -9.12 18.43
C LEU A 251 23.87 -8.47 18.90
N ALA A 252 24.37 -7.45 18.18
CA ALA A 252 25.60 -6.74 18.56
C ALA A 252 25.45 -5.87 19.83
N THR A 253 24.22 -5.44 20.13
CA THR A 253 23.91 -4.63 21.33
C THR A 253 23.41 -5.47 22.51
N ALA A 254 23.23 -6.79 22.31
CA ALA A 254 22.84 -7.71 23.37
C ALA A 254 23.93 -7.76 24.47
N PRO A 255 23.55 -8.03 25.73
CA PRO A 255 24.54 -8.17 26.82
C PRO A 255 25.63 -9.17 26.43
N ARG A 256 26.90 -8.81 26.69
CA ARG A 256 28.09 -9.59 26.30
C ARG A 256 28.07 -11.07 26.71
N LYS A 257 27.27 -11.44 27.68
CA LYS A 257 27.08 -12.83 28.12
C LYS A 257 26.31 -13.70 27.12
N THR A 258 25.65 -13.10 26.13
CA THR A 258 24.74 -13.79 25.20
C THR A 258 25.12 -13.65 23.73
N SER A 259 26.09 -12.79 23.38
CA SER A 259 26.47 -12.59 21.98
C SER A 259 27.96 -12.22 21.82
N GLU A 260 28.63 -12.93 20.93
CA GLU A 260 30.00 -12.60 20.45
C GLU A 260 29.96 -11.70 19.20
N VAL A 261 28.80 -11.23 18.81
CA VAL A 261 28.63 -10.38 17.63
C VAL A 261 28.94 -8.93 17.97
N ASP A 262 29.99 -8.39 17.38
CA ASP A 262 30.30 -6.96 17.46
C ASP A 262 29.58 -6.14 16.36
N SER A 263 29.64 -4.82 16.45
CA SER A 263 29.01 -3.92 15.48
C SER A 263 29.59 -4.05 14.07
N SER A 264 30.88 -4.42 13.93
CA SER A 264 31.55 -4.62 12.66
C SER A 264 31.03 -5.90 11.99
N LEU A 265 30.88 -6.97 12.77
CA LEU A 265 30.32 -8.23 12.30
C LEU A 265 28.85 -8.06 11.92
N ALA A 266 28.06 -7.40 12.75
CA ALA A 266 26.64 -7.08 12.44
C ALA A 266 26.49 -6.30 11.13
N ARG A 267 27.36 -5.32 10.88
CA ARG A 267 27.41 -4.56 9.62
C ARG A 267 27.70 -5.47 8.43
N ARG A 268 28.68 -6.37 8.52
CA ARG A 268 29.01 -7.33 7.47
C ARG A 268 27.86 -8.30 7.19
N MET A 269 27.23 -8.82 8.26
CA MET A 269 26.06 -9.70 8.15
C MET A 269 24.93 -9.00 7.39
N LYS A 270 24.60 -7.74 7.74
CA LYS A 270 23.58 -6.95 7.04
C LYS A 270 23.91 -6.74 5.56
N LEU A 271 25.16 -6.42 5.23
CA LEU A 271 25.57 -6.22 3.84
C LEU A 271 25.48 -7.51 3.02
N ASN A 272 25.99 -8.61 3.56
CA ASN A 272 25.95 -9.93 2.92
C ASN A 272 24.50 -10.39 2.73
N TRP A 273 23.65 -10.23 3.75
CA TRP A 273 22.24 -10.51 3.69
C TRP A 273 21.55 -9.72 2.57
N GLY A 274 21.73 -8.39 2.53
CA GLY A 274 21.13 -7.52 1.52
C GLY A 274 21.55 -7.91 0.10
N THR A 275 22.82 -8.30 -0.09
CA THR A 275 23.35 -8.71 -1.41
C THR A 275 22.81 -10.08 -1.83
N MET A 276 22.78 -11.03 -0.90
CA MET A 276 22.21 -12.36 -1.15
C MET A 276 20.73 -12.25 -1.50
N MET A 277 19.96 -11.47 -0.74
CA MET A 277 18.53 -11.29 -0.99
C MET A 277 18.24 -10.70 -2.36
N LYS A 278 19.07 -9.79 -2.86
CA LYS A 278 18.96 -9.29 -4.25
C LYS A 278 19.12 -10.39 -5.29
N GLN A 279 19.98 -11.38 -5.03
CA GLN A 279 20.18 -12.51 -5.95
C GLN A 279 19.01 -13.49 -5.93
N VAL A 280 18.52 -13.86 -4.75
CA VAL A 280 17.37 -14.79 -4.64
C VAL A 280 16.06 -14.19 -5.10
N ARG A 281 15.94 -12.87 -5.16
CA ARG A 281 14.73 -12.18 -5.66
C ARG A 281 14.31 -12.61 -7.06
N HIS A 282 15.27 -12.95 -7.91
CA HIS A 282 15.04 -13.33 -9.30
C HIS A 282 14.97 -14.84 -9.53
N MET A 283 15.07 -15.64 -8.46
CA MET A 283 14.98 -17.10 -8.56
C MET A 283 13.50 -17.56 -8.58
N GLN A 284 13.26 -18.68 -9.24
CA GLN A 284 11.93 -19.29 -9.32
C GLN A 284 11.68 -20.13 -8.06
N TRP A 285 11.01 -19.56 -7.07
CA TRP A 285 10.80 -20.17 -5.75
C TRP A 285 10.17 -21.55 -5.80
N GLU A 286 9.25 -21.79 -6.70
CA GLU A 286 8.56 -23.08 -6.84
C GLU A 286 9.47 -24.20 -7.39
N LYS A 287 10.49 -23.84 -8.17
CA LYS A 287 11.38 -24.80 -8.83
C LYS A 287 12.75 -24.92 -8.18
N GLU A 288 13.15 -23.93 -7.41
CA GLU A 288 14.52 -23.79 -6.87
C GLU A 288 14.53 -23.64 -5.34
N GLU A 289 13.52 -24.16 -4.65
CA GLU A 289 13.35 -23.97 -3.20
C GLU A 289 14.60 -24.35 -2.40
N ASP A 290 15.21 -25.51 -2.68
CA ASP A 290 16.38 -25.96 -1.94
C ASP A 290 17.60 -25.09 -2.20
N LYS A 291 17.82 -24.66 -3.46
CA LYS A 291 18.89 -23.72 -3.79
C LYS A 291 18.68 -22.36 -3.14
N ILE A 292 17.44 -21.93 -2.99
CA ILE A 292 17.10 -20.68 -2.31
C ILE A 292 17.39 -20.80 -0.83
N LYS A 293 17.02 -21.90 -0.18
CA LYS A 293 17.36 -22.19 1.22
C LYS A 293 18.85 -22.16 1.48
N GLU A 294 19.63 -22.84 0.64
CA GLU A 294 21.10 -22.83 0.70
C GLU A 294 21.66 -21.40 0.57
N LYS A 295 21.15 -20.61 -0.37
CA LYS A 295 21.58 -19.21 -0.55
C LYS A 295 21.19 -18.32 0.63
N ILE A 296 20.03 -18.55 1.25
CA ILE A 296 19.61 -17.80 2.44
C ILE A 296 20.54 -18.05 3.62
N LEU A 297 21.09 -19.24 3.76
CA LEU A 297 22.06 -19.57 4.80
C LEU A 297 23.48 -19.09 4.48
N ALA A 298 23.80 -18.91 3.21
CA ALA A 298 25.14 -18.55 2.76
C ALA A 298 25.78 -17.31 3.43
N PRO A 299 25.06 -16.22 3.76
CA PRO A 299 25.64 -15.09 4.50
C PRO A 299 26.15 -15.46 5.89
N VAL A 300 25.49 -16.38 6.57
CA VAL A 300 25.91 -16.87 7.89
C VAL A 300 27.10 -17.82 7.73
N GLU A 301 27.01 -18.81 6.85
CA GLU A 301 28.08 -19.74 6.55
C GLU A 301 29.36 -19.04 6.11
N HIS A 302 29.27 -17.99 5.30
CA HIS A 302 30.37 -17.16 4.85
C HIS A 302 31.21 -16.60 6.02
N LEU A 303 30.55 -16.22 7.12
CA LEU A 303 31.24 -15.68 8.30
C LEU A 303 32.07 -16.74 9.02
N PHE A 304 31.67 -18.01 8.91
CA PHE A 304 32.39 -19.15 9.46
C PHE A 304 33.34 -19.79 8.45
N GLY A 305 33.64 -19.08 7.34
CA GLY A 305 34.61 -19.53 6.34
C GLY A 305 34.09 -20.56 5.32
N ASN A 306 32.83 -20.94 5.40
CA ASN A 306 32.18 -21.78 4.39
C ASN A 306 31.64 -20.92 3.24
N HIS A 307 32.27 -21.05 2.06
CA HIS A 307 31.94 -20.27 0.88
C HIS A 307 31.21 -21.07 -0.20
N LYS A 308 30.81 -22.30 0.08
CA LYS A 308 30.20 -23.23 -0.90
C LYS A 308 28.98 -22.63 -1.59
N HIS A 309 28.10 -22.04 -0.81
CA HIS A 309 26.81 -21.50 -1.30
C HIS A 309 26.84 -19.99 -1.57
N CYS A 310 27.97 -19.34 -1.39
CA CYS A 310 28.16 -17.95 -1.72
C CYS A 310 27.98 -17.71 -3.23
N GLY A 311 27.32 -16.62 -3.57
CA GLY A 311 27.18 -16.19 -4.96
C GLY A 311 28.29 -15.23 -5.40
N ASN A 312 28.02 -14.46 -6.43
CA ASN A 312 28.97 -13.48 -7.02
C ASN A 312 29.33 -12.33 -6.06
N TRP A 313 28.63 -12.19 -4.93
CA TRP A 313 28.94 -11.22 -3.89
C TRP A 313 30.15 -11.61 -3.02
N CYS A 314 30.57 -12.86 -3.06
CA CYS A 314 31.66 -13.36 -2.22
C CYS A 314 33.04 -12.97 -2.79
N TYR A 315 33.67 -12.02 -2.14
CA TYR A 315 35.02 -11.57 -2.53
C TYR A 315 36.07 -12.65 -2.48
N ILE A 316 35.95 -13.66 -1.58
CA ILE A 316 36.87 -14.76 -1.45
C ILE A 316 36.80 -15.69 -2.68
N LEU A 317 35.59 -16.03 -3.13
CA LEU A 317 35.41 -16.81 -4.36
C LEU A 317 35.85 -16.02 -5.59
N LYS A 318 35.65 -14.72 -5.61
CA LYS A 318 36.14 -13.87 -6.70
C LYS A 318 37.65 -13.87 -6.76
N ALA A 319 38.33 -13.64 -5.64
CA ALA A 319 39.79 -13.67 -5.57
C ALA A 319 40.39 -15.05 -5.91
N ARG A 320 39.71 -16.16 -5.60
CA ARG A 320 40.10 -17.50 -6.00
C ARG A 320 39.97 -17.77 -7.51
N ARG A 321 38.99 -17.12 -8.17
CA ARG A 321 38.80 -17.19 -9.63
C ARG A 321 39.85 -16.38 -10.40
N GLU A 322 40.22 -15.23 -9.86
CA GLU A 322 41.20 -14.32 -10.47
C GLU A 322 42.66 -14.83 -10.35
N LYS A 323 42.90 -15.79 -9.45
CA LYS A 323 44.19 -16.46 -9.28
C LYS A 323 44.35 -17.75 -10.10
N LYS A 324 43.30 -18.17 -10.81
CA LYS A 324 43.30 -19.27 -11.79
C LYS A 324 43.35 -18.74 -13.21
#